data_e361d09a473c7bc8a9e40ecde84c27bd
#
_entry.id   e361d09a473c7bc8a9e40ecde84c27bd
#
_cell.length_a   1.000
_cell.length_b   1.000
_cell.length_c   1.000
_cell.angle_alpha   90.00
_cell.angle_beta   90.00
_cell.angle_gamma   90.00
#
_symmetry.space_group_name_H-M   'P 1'
#
loop_
_entity.id
_entity.type
_entity.pdbx_description
1 polymer ?
#
loop_
_entity_poly.entity_id
_entity_poly.type
_entity_poly.pdbx_seq_one_letter_code
_entity_poly.pdbx_strand_id
1 'polypeptide(L)'
;IVITTHTNPDGDAIGSSLALFHLFKKMSLNVKVITPNQHPGFLDWVPGCEHIIVYENNVELAKKNINNSNLIFTLDFNDLSRSGKIAENIDLEYHKLVMIDHHQSPNDYATIMFSHPEISSTCELIFNIAVNLGKKELINKEISTCLYLGMMTDTGSFQYNGVNGKTHNTLSFLLEKGIDHSKIYNNIYNSNTLSKLKILGCAIKNLSLIHDKKTSYTFLTKKELKQNQYKKGDSEGIVNYGLSLKNIHFTAIFIEDELEINLIKISFRSKNEFPCNKFAKEFFSGGGHKNAAGGKFEGTIVNAIKKFKSSLKTFKTN
;
A
#
# COMPACT_ATOMS: atom_id res chain seq x y z
N ILE A 1 18.30 7.93 -13.94
CA ILE A 1 16.87 7.92 -13.50
C ILE A 1 16.78 7.22 -12.16
N VAL A 2 16.02 7.81 -11.24
CA VAL A 2 15.63 7.16 -9.98
C VAL A 2 14.12 6.93 -9.99
N ILE A 3 13.69 5.77 -9.49
CA ILE A 3 12.30 5.45 -9.20
C ILE A 3 12.19 5.29 -7.69
N THR A 4 11.21 5.96 -7.08
CA THR A 4 10.95 5.84 -5.64
C THR A 4 9.46 5.70 -5.37
N THR A 5 9.12 5.18 -4.18
CA THR A 5 7.75 4.97 -3.73
C THR A 5 7.58 5.40 -2.26
N HIS A 6 6.42 5.17 -1.67
CA HIS A 6 6.12 5.56 -0.29
C HIS A 6 6.77 4.68 0.78
N THR A 7 6.80 5.18 2.02
CA THR A 7 7.22 4.41 3.19
C THR A 7 6.30 3.21 3.43
N ASN A 8 6.88 2.08 3.86
CA ASN A 8 6.22 0.77 4.01
C ASN A 8 5.56 0.33 2.70
N PRO A 9 6.38 0.16 1.63
CA PRO A 9 5.87 -0.14 0.30
C PRO A 9 5.11 -1.46 0.28
N ASP A 10 3.97 -1.45 -0.36
CA ASP A 10 3.08 -2.60 -0.55
C ASP A 10 3.25 -3.24 -1.94
N GLY A 11 2.28 -4.07 -2.35
CA GLY A 11 2.36 -4.78 -3.61
C GLY A 11 2.24 -3.89 -4.85
N ASP A 12 1.46 -2.80 -4.78
CA ASP A 12 1.35 -1.86 -5.90
C ASP A 12 2.57 -0.95 -5.99
N ALA A 13 3.08 -0.48 -4.86
CA ALA A 13 4.31 0.30 -4.78
C ALA A 13 5.53 -0.46 -5.34
N ILE A 14 5.72 -1.72 -4.96
CA ILE A 14 6.82 -2.57 -5.45
C ILE A 14 6.56 -3.01 -6.90
N GLY A 15 5.33 -3.44 -7.21
CA GLY A 15 4.95 -3.86 -8.55
C GLY A 15 5.15 -2.76 -9.58
N SER A 16 4.65 -1.56 -9.31
CA SER A 16 4.79 -0.40 -10.19
C SER A 16 6.25 0.03 -10.37
N SER A 17 7.01 0.09 -9.26
CA SER A 17 8.43 0.46 -9.29
C SER A 17 9.26 -0.51 -10.14
N LEU A 18 9.06 -1.81 -9.96
CA LEU A 18 9.80 -2.85 -10.69
C LEU A 18 9.32 -3.01 -12.13
N ALA A 19 8.02 -2.85 -12.41
CA ALA A 19 7.52 -2.83 -13.78
C ALA A 19 8.16 -1.71 -14.60
N LEU A 20 8.19 -0.49 -14.05
CA LEU A 20 8.81 0.66 -14.69
C LEU A 20 10.34 0.50 -14.81
N PHE A 21 10.99 -0.06 -13.79
CA PHE A 21 12.41 -0.40 -13.82
C PHE A 21 12.74 -1.33 -14.99
N HIS A 22 12.04 -2.45 -15.12
CA HIS A 22 12.27 -3.41 -16.21
C HIS A 22 11.97 -2.80 -17.58
N LEU A 23 10.91 -1.98 -17.69
CA LEU A 23 10.58 -1.28 -18.92
C LEU A 23 11.72 -0.33 -19.34
N PHE A 24 12.25 0.48 -18.42
CA PHE A 24 13.35 1.38 -18.70
C PHE A 24 14.67 0.63 -19.00
N LYS A 25 14.93 -0.50 -18.34
CA LYS A 25 16.06 -1.36 -18.67
C LYS A 25 15.97 -1.89 -20.10
N LYS A 26 14.78 -2.28 -20.58
CA LYS A 26 14.56 -2.69 -22.00
C LYS A 26 14.76 -1.54 -22.98
N MET A 27 14.57 -0.31 -22.53
CA MET A 27 14.88 0.89 -23.31
C MET A 27 16.35 1.32 -23.20
N SER A 28 17.21 0.50 -22.57
CA SER A 28 18.64 0.76 -22.34
C SER A 28 18.91 2.01 -21.49
N LEU A 29 17.97 2.40 -20.62
CA LEU A 29 18.13 3.54 -19.72
C LEU A 29 18.85 3.12 -18.43
N ASN A 30 19.67 4.06 -17.90
CA ASN A 30 20.29 3.88 -16.58
C ASN A 30 19.30 4.23 -15.49
N VAL A 31 18.76 3.24 -14.82
CA VAL A 31 17.70 3.38 -13.82
C VAL A 31 18.02 2.63 -12.55
N LYS A 32 17.66 3.20 -11.41
CA LYS A 32 17.72 2.63 -10.07
C LYS A 32 16.37 2.73 -9.38
N VAL A 33 16.03 1.72 -8.57
CA VAL A 33 14.87 1.76 -7.67
C VAL A 33 15.39 1.98 -6.26
N ILE A 34 14.82 2.98 -5.57
CA ILE A 34 15.17 3.31 -4.18
C ILE A 34 13.86 3.34 -3.37
N THR A 35 13.72 2.45 -2.40
CA THR A 35 12.60 2.48 -1.45
C THR A 35 13.01 3.13 -0.14
N PRO A 36 12.11 3.84 0.56
CA PRO A 36 12.44 4.47 1.84
C PRO A 36 12.89 3.47 2.90
N ASN A 37 12.18 2.35 3.01
CA ASN A 37 12.43 1.27 3.94
C ASN A 37 12.18 -0.10 3.30
N GLN A 38 12.50 -1.17 4.04
CA GLN A 38 12.35 -2.55 3.58
C GLN A 38 10.89 -2.87 3.27
N HIS A 39 10.65 -3.49 2.11
CA HIS A 39 9.35 -4.07 1.75
C HIS A 39 9.07 -5.36 2.56
N PRO A 40 7.82 -5.80 2.66
CA PRO A 40 7.48 -7.07 3.30
C PRO A 40 8.14 -8.26 2.61
N GLY A 41 8.68 -9.21 3.37
CA GLY A 41 9.42 -10.36 2.84
C GLY A 41 8.61 -11.27 1.90
N PHE A 42 7.27 -11.23 1.97
CA PHE A 42 6.44 -11.98 1.02
C PHE A 42 6.49 -11.42 -0.43
N LEU A 43 7.18 -10.30 -0.64
CA LEU A 43 7.44 -9.71 -1.96
C LEU A 43 8.85 -10.01 -2.51
N ASP A 44 9.73 -10.68 -1.76
CA ASP A 44 11.13 -10.93 -2.16
C ASP A 44 11.26 -11.73 -3.47
N TRP A 45 10.23 -12.45 -3.86
CA TRP A 45 10.19 -13.23 -5.11
C TRP A 45 9.88 -12.41 -6.37
N VAL A 46 9.49 -11.15 -6.23
CA VAL A 46 9.09 -10.30 -7.38
C VAL A 46 10.32 -10.01 -8.25
N PRO A 47 10.22 -10.19 -9.58
CA PRO A 47 11.36 -9.97 -10.48
C PRO A 47 11.97 -8.58 -10.30
N GLY A 48 13.27 -8.52 -9.99
CA GLY A 48 14.03 -7.29 -9.82
C GLY A 48 14.10 -6.77 -8.37
N CYS A 49 13.48 -7.44 -7.39
CA CYS A 49 13.58 -7.05 -5.97
C CYS A 49 15.02 -6.96 -5.48
N GLU A 50 15.90 -7.81 -5.97
CA GLU A 50 17.34 -7.83 -5.65
C GLU A 50 18.09 -6.55 -6.08
N HIS A 51 17.50 -5.74 -6.95
CA HIS A 51 18.06 -4.47 -7.42
C HIS A 51 17.57 -3.26 -6.64
N ILE A 52 16.65 -3.44 -5.69
CA ILE A 52 16.12 -2.35 -4.87
C ILE A 52 17.18 -1.88 -3.87
N ILE A 53 17.45 -0.60 -3.87
CA ILE A 53 18.25 0.07 -2.86
C ILE A 53 17.32 0.53 -1.75
N VAL A 54 17.42 -0.07 -0.56
CA VAL A 54 16.65 0.35 0.61
C VAL A 54 17.41 1.49 1.29
N TYR A 55 16.79 2.68 1.32
CA TYR A 55 17.42 3.91 1.84
C TYR A 55 17.89 3.75 3.30
N GLU A 56 17.05 3.19 4.17
CA GLU A 56 17.40 2.99 5.59
C GLU A 56 18.63 2.08 5.78
N ASN A 57 18.83 1.13 4.88
CA ASN A 57 19.92 0.15 4.96
C ASN A 57 21.23 0.66 4.32
N ASN A 58 21.14 1.58 3.35
CA ASN A 58 22.30 2.08 2.61
C ASN A 58 22.13 3.55 2.20
N VAL A 59 22.17 4.42 3.20
CA VAL A 59 21.88 5.86 3.05
C VAL A 59 22.83 6.52 2.05
N GLU A 60 24.13 6.24 2.13
CA GLU A 60 25.15 6.88 1.28
C GLU A 60 24.99 6.49 -0.21
N LEU A 61 24.73 5.21 -0.48
CA LEU A 61 24.47 4.74 -1.84
C LEU A 61 23.18 5.34 -2.39
N ALA A 62 22.11 5.40 -1.58
CA ALA A 62 20.84 5.97 -1.97
C ALA A 62 21.00 7.47 -2.31
N LYS A 63 21.60 8.26 -1.41
CA LYS A 63 21.90 9.69 -1.63
C LYS A 63 22.72 9.92 -2.88
N LYS A 64 23.79 9.13 -3.08
CA LYS A 64 24.62 9.24 -4.28
C LYS A 64 23.82 9.04 -5.56
N ASN A 65 22.90 8.05 -5.60
CA ASN A 65 22.09 7.80 -6.78
C ASN A 65 21.04 8.90 -6.98
N ILE A 66 20.43 9.42 -5.92
CA ILE A 66 19.48 10.53 -6.00
C ILE A 66 20.18 11.77 -6.55
N ASN A 67 21.30 12.19 -5.94
CA ASN A 67 22.03 13.40 -6.34
C ASN A 67 22.60 13.33 -7.77
N ASN A 68 22.89 12.12 -8.27
CA ASN A 68 23.37 11.93 -9.63
C ASN A 68 22.24 11.73 -10.66
N SER A 69 20.97 11.81 -10.24
CA SER A 69 19.83 11.67 -11.14
C SER A 69 19.32 13.04 -11.59
N ASN A 70 18.88 13.12 -12.85
CA ASN A 70 18.21 14.32 -13.36
C ASN A 70 16.69 14.15 -13.37
N LEU A 71 16.21 12.90 -13.31
CA LEU A 71 14.81 12.54 -13.44
C LEU A 71 14.44 11.53 -12.36
N ILE A 72 13.43 11.87 -11.57
CA ILE A 72 12.92 11.03 -10.49
C ILE A 72 11.46 10.71 -10.75
N PHE A 73 11.12 9.43 -10.81
CA PHE A 73 9.76 8.95 -10.83
C PHE A 73 9.30 8.67 -9.41
N THR A 74 8.19 9.29 -9.02
CA THR A 74 7.53 9.09 -7.73
C THR A 74 6.26 8.29 -7.97
N LEU A 75 6.21 7.06 -7.44
CA LEU A 75 5.17 6.09 -7.76
C LEU A 75 4.34 5.74 -6.53
N ASP A 76 3.04 5.71 -6.73
CA ASP A 76 2.06 5.22 -5.77
C ASP A 76 1.95 6.09 -4.50
N PHE A 77 2.14 7.39 -4.64
CA PHE A 77 1.87 8.36 -3.59
C PHE A 77 1.58 9.76 -4.12
N ASN A 78 0.69 10.46 -3.41
CA ASN A 78 0.16 11.76 -3.77
C ASN A 78 0.87 12.97 -3.10
N ASP A 79 1.80 12.71 -2.19
CA ASP A 79 2.53 13.74 -1.43
C ASP A 79 3.97 13.29 -1.20
N LEU A 80 4.93 14.18 -1.52
CA LEU A 80 6.35 13.85 -1.47
C LEU A 80 6.81 13.42 -0.07
N SER A 81 6.18 13.93 0.98
CA SER A 81 6.48 13.55 2.38
C SER A 81 6.24 12.05 2.64
N ARG A 82 5.42 11.37 1.85
CA ARG A 82 5.21 9.92 1.97
C ARG A 82 6.44 9.08 1.59
N SER A 83 7.40 9.65 0.88
CA SER A 83 8.69 9.02 0.62
C SER A 83 9.68 9.11 1.80
N GLY A 84 9.25 9.66 2.95
CA GLY A 84 10.05 9.76 4.16
C GLY A 84 11.35 10.52 3.94
N LYS A 85 12.47 9.99 4.45
CA LYS A 85 13.79 10.64 4.35
C LYS A 85 14.32 10.79 2.92
N ILE A 86 13.74 10.12 1.93
CA ILE A 86 14.09 10.34 0.52
C ILE A 86 13.70 11.75 0.10
N ALA A 87 12.54 12.26 0.55
CA ALA A 87 12.09 13.63 0.24
C ALA A 87 13.12 14.70 0.62
N GLU A 88 13.86 14.52 1.73
CA GLU A 88 14.87 15.45 2.21
C GLU A 88 16.09 15.58 1.27
N ASN A 89 16.26 14.63 0.36
CA ASN A 89 17.38 14.59 -0.59
C ASN A 89 16.94 14.93 -2.02
N ILE A 90 15.69 15.29 -2.23
CA ILE A 90 15.15 15.73 -3.52
C ILE A 90 15.17 17.25 -3.57
N ASP A 91 15.98 17.79 -4.45
CA ASP A 91 16.02 19.22 -4.76
C ASP A 91 15.07 19.49 -5.93
N LEU A 92 13.97 20.18 -5.69
CA LEU A 92 12.93 20.47 -6.69
C LEU A 92 13.38 21.48 -7.77
N GLU A 93 14.44 22.24 -7.53
CA GLU A 93 15.01 23.13 -8.54
C GLU A 93 15.90 22.36 -9.54
N TYR A 94 16.59 21.35 -9.05
CA TYR A 94 17.50 20.54 -9.85
C TYR A 94 16.82 19.32 -10.48
N HIS A 95 16.08 18.52 -9.69
CA HIS A 95 15.46 17.29 -10.15
C HIS A 95 14.15 17.56 -10.89
N LYS A 96 13.96 16.89 -12.03
CA LYS A 96 12.65 16.82 -12.68
C LYS A 96 11.89 15.64 -12.15
N LEU A 97 10.69 15.88 -11.60
CA LEU A 97 9.86 14.84 -11.00
C LEU A 97 8.72 14.46 -11.92
N VAL A 98 8.49 13.15 -12.05
CA VAL A 98 7.31 12.59 -12.73
C VAL A 98 6.54 11.78 -11.69
N MET A 99 5.36 12.26 -11.30
CA MET A 99 4.45 11.56 -10.43
C MET A 99 3.54 10.65 -11.24
N ILE A 100 3.43 9.38 -10.84
CA ILE A 100 2.46 8.42 -11.37
C ILE A 100 1.74 7.81 -10.17
N ASP A 101 0.46 8.15 -10.01
CA ASP A 101 -0.28 7.85 -8.78
C ASP A 101 -1.78 7.78 -9.03
N HIS A 102 -2.49 6.95 -8.24
CA HIS A 102 -3.94 6.84 -8.26
C HIS A 102 -4.61 7.29 -6.94
N HIS A 103 -3.85 7.85 -6.02
CA HIS A 103 -4.40 8.36 -4.76
C HIS A 103 -5.19 9.66 -4.98
N GLN A 104 -6.18 9.89 -4.09
CA GLN A 104 -6.97 11.12 -4.09
C GLN A 104 -6.18 12.30 -3.51
N SER A 105 -6.54 13.52 -3.91
CA SER A 105 -5.98 14.77 -3.37
C SER A 105 -4.46 14.88 -3.55
N PRO A 106 -3.95 14.84 -4.79
CA PRO A 106 -2.52 14.97 -5.07
C PRO A 106 -2.02 16.38 -4.73
N ASN A 107 -0.81 16.48 -4.18
CA ASN A 107 -0.09 17.71 -4.03
C ASN A 107 0.67 18.06 -5.32
N ASP A 108 0.74 19.34 -5.65
CA ASP A 108 1.43 19.86 -6.83
C ASP A 108 2.93 20.05 -6.55
N TYR A 109 3.70 18.94 -6.60
CA TYR A 109 5.15 18.94 -6.37
C TYR A 109 5.95 18.47 -7.59
N ALA A 110 5.31 17.82 -8.54
CA ALA A 110 6.01 17.18 -9.64
C ALA A 110 5.94 18.00 -10.94
N THR A 111 7.00 17.96 -11.73
CA THR A 111 7.08 18.62 -13.04
C THR A 111 6.03 18.08 -14.02
N ILE A 112 5.76 16.77 -13.94
CA ILE A 112 4.72 16.08 -14.72
C ILE A 112 3.93 15.19 -13.77
N MET A 113 2.61 15.24 -13.87
CA MET A 113 1.71 14.49 -13.00
C MET A 113 0.76 13.61 -13.82
N PHE A 114 0.86 12.30 -13.62
CA PHE A 114 -0.15 11.31 -14.03
C PHE A 114 -0.91 10.87 -12.78
N SER A 115 -1.91 11.67 -12.39
CA SER A 115 -2.73 11.40 -11.21
C SER A 115 -4.14 11.05 -11.64
N HIS A 116 -4.54 9.80 -11.44
CA HIS A 116 -5.79 9.23 -11.93
C HIS A 116 -6.49 8.37 -10.85
N PRO A 117 -7.20 9.01 -9.90
CA PRO A 117 -7.88 8.29 -8.80
C PRO A 117 -9.00 7.33 -9.23
N GLU A 118 -9.44 7.41 -10.48
CA GLU A 118 -10.42 6.49 -11.07
C GLU A 118 -9.82 5.16 -11.55
N ILE A 119 -8.49 5.08 -11.67
CA ILE A 119 -7.78 3.85 -12.07
C ILE A 119 -7.52 2.97 -10.84
N SER A 120 -7.59 1.67 -11.04
CA SER A 120 -7.61 0.69 -9.95
C SER A 120 -6.31 0.57 -9.16
N SER A 121 -5.18 0.94 -9.77
CA SER A 121 -3.84 0.85 -9.19
C SER A 121 -2.81 1.65 -9.99
N THR A 122 -1.69 2.00 -9.38
CA THR A 122 -0.54 2.61 -10.07
C THR A 122 0.04 1.67 -11.12
N CYS A 123 0.01 0.36 -10.90
CA CYS A 123 0.41 -0.64 -11.90
C CYS A 123 -0.45 -0.59 -13.16
N GLU A 124 -1.78 -0.46 -13.04
CA GLU A 124 -2.66 -0.30 -14.20
C GLU A 124 -2.35 1.01 -14.96
N LEU A 125 -2.05 2.07 -14.22
CA LEU A 125 -1.68 3.35 -14.81
C LEU A 125 -0.37 3.26 -15.60
N ILE A 126 0.65 2.59 -15.07
CA ILE A 126 1.92 2.33 -15.79
C ILE A 126 1.69 1.51 -17.07
N PHE A 127 0.83 0.48 -17.02
CA PHE A 127 0.45 -0.24 -18.23
C PHE A 127 -0.14 0.69 -19.29
N ASN A 128 -1.10 1.52 -18.89
CA ASN A 128 -1.76 2.47 -19.80
C ASN A 128 -0.76 3.48 -20.39
N ILE A 129 0.16 3.99 -19.59
CA ILE A 129 1.23 4.89 -20.06
C ILE A 129 2.14 4.17 -21.06
N ALA A 130 2.55 2.94 -20.79
CA ALA A 130 3.39 2.16 -21.71
C ALA A 130 2.69 1.91 -23.05
N VAL A 131 1.39 1.61 -23.04
CA VAL A 131 0.57 1.46 -24.26
C VAL A 131 0.49 2.77 -25.03
N ASN A 132 0.18 3.88 -24.37
CA ASN A 132 0.05 5.20 -25.01
C ASN A 132 1.36 5.73 -25.61
N LEU A 133 2.50 5.33 -25.01
CA LEU A 133 3.83 5.62 -25.55
C LEU A 133 4.26 4.67 -26.69
N GLY A 134 3.41 3.73 -27.12
CA GLY A 134 3.76 2.74 -28.15
C GLY A 134 4.80 1.73 -27.69
N LYS A 135 4.91 1.47 -26.37
CA LYS A 135 5.88 0.54 -25.77
C LYS A 135 5.26 -0.78 -25.30
N LYS A 136 4.02 -1.06 -25.70
CA LYS A 136 3.29 -2.27 -25.33
C LYS A 136 4.08 -3.56 -25.62
N GLU A 137 4.81 -3.59 -26.74
CA GLU A 137 5.61 -4.75 -27.16
C GLU A 137 6.81 -5.03 -26.25
N LEU A 138 7.26 -4.05 -25.47
CA LEU A 138 8.32 -4.25 -24.49
C LEU A 138 7.85 -4.96 -23.23
N ILE A 139 6.52 -5.04 -23.02
CA ILE A 139 5.94 -5.69 -21.83
C ILE A 139 6.10 -7.21 -22.00
N ASN A 140 7.07 -7.75 -21.30
CA ASN A 140 7.39 -9.19 -21.25
C ASN A 140 6.84 -9.83 -19.97
N LYS A 141 7.20 -11.09 -19.71
CA LYS A 141 6.75 -11.86 -18.55
C LYS A 141 7.11 -11.20 -17.21
N GLU A 142 8.33 -10.67 -17.07
CA GLU A 142 8.77 -10.03 -15.79
C GLU A 142 7.97 -8.77 -15.50
N ILE A 143 7.84 -7.88 -16.50
CA ILE A 143 7.03 -6.66 -16.39
C ILE A 143 5.57 -7.02 -16.08
N SER A 144 5.03 -8.03 -16.79
CA SER A 144 3.65 -8.47 -16.57
C SER A 144 3.44 -9.06 -15.18
N THR A 145 4.43 -9.77 -14.62
CA THR A 145 4.38 -10.29 -13.24
C THR A 145 4.28 -9.16 -12.24
N CYS A 146 5.12 -8.13 -12.39
CA CYS A 146 5.11 -6.95 -11.52
C CYS A 146 3.78 -6.17 -11.62
N LEU A 147 3.29 -5.91 -12.83
CA LEU A 147 2.02 -5.21 -13.06
C LEU A 147 0.83 -6.00 -12.50
N TYR A 148 0.78 -7.31 -12.75
CA TYR A 148 -0.30 -8.16 -12.25
C TYR A 148 -0.32 -8.19 -10.72
N LEU A 149 0.84 -8.28 -10.08
CA LEU A 149 0.97 -8.24 -8.63
C LEU A 149 0.32 -6.98 -8.04
N GLY A 150 0.72 -5.79 -8.51
CA GLY A 150 0.20 -4.54 -7.96
C GLY A 150 -1.31 -4.40 -8.22
N MET A 151 -1.76 -4.67 -9.44
CA MET A 151 -3.21 -4.66 -9.75
C MET A 151 -3.99 -5.64 -8.86
N MET A 152 -3.45 -6.83 -8.58
CA MET A 152 -4.11 -7.84 -7.73
C MET A 152 -4.16 -7.40 -6.26
N THR A 153 -3.07 -6.87 -5.72
CA THR A 153 -3.00 -6.50 -4.30
C THR A 153 -3.88 -5.30 -3.98
N ASP A 154 -3.83 -4.26 -4.82
CA ASP A 154 -4.56 -3.01 -4.57
C ASP A 154 -6.08 -3.13 -4.81
N THR A 155 -6.48 -4.06 -5.66
CA THR A 155 -7.89 -4.35 -5.93
C THR A 155 -8.48 -5.45 -5.04
N GLY A 156 -7.73 -5.94 -4.05
CA GLY A 156 -8.17 -7.05 -3.21
C GLY A 156 -8.50 -8.30 -4.02
N SER A 157 -7.61 -8.66 -4.96
CA SER A 157 -7.84 -9.74 -5.92
C SER A 157 -9.03 -9.49 -6.85
N PHE A 158 -9.11 -8.25 -7.38
CA PHE A 158 -10.07 -7.81 -8.41
C PHE A 158 -11.53 -7.74 -7.94
N GLN A 159 -11.76 -7.56 -6.63
CA GLN A 159 -13.11 -7.49 -6.08
C GLN A 159 -13.57 -6.06 -5.71
N TYR A 160 -12.69 -5.04 -5.74
CA TYR A 160 -13.06 -3.68 -5.36
C TYR A 160 -13.68 -2.89 -6.52
N ASN A 161 -14.44 -1.85 -6.18
CA ASN A 161 -15.27 -1.07 -7.13
C ASN A 161 -14.47 -0.35 -8.24
N GLY A 162 -13.16 -0.14 -8.08
CA GLY A 162 -12.28 0.44 -9.11
C GLY A 162 -12.04 -0.49 -10.31
N VAL A 163 -12.31 -1.79 -10.15
CA VAL A 163 -12.13 -2.80 -11.20
C VAL A 163 -13.24 -2.69 -12.24
N ASN A 164 -12.88 -2.64 -13.52
CA ASN A 164 -13.81 -2.49 -14.63
C ASN A 164 -13.36 -3.32 -15.86
N GLY A 165 -14.09 -3.20 -16.97
CA GLY A 165 -13.77 -3.95 -18.19
C GLY A 165 -12.39 -3.68 -18.77
N LYS A 166 -11.86 -2.44 -18.63
CA LYS A 166 -10.49 -2.11 -19.08
C LYS A 166 -9.46 -2.79 -18.21
N THR A 167 -9.68 -2.83 -16.90
CA THR A 167 -8.83 -3.57 -15.94
C THR A 167 -8.74 -5.04 -16.35
N HIS A 168 -9.87 -5.69 -16.63
CA HIS A 168 -9.88 -7.09 -17.08
C HIS A 168 -9.20 -7.32 -18.44
N ASN A 169 -9.32 -6.37 -19.38
CA ASN A 169 -8.59 -6.43 -20.65
C ASN A 169 -7.07 -6.33 -20.43
N THR A 170 -6.63 -5.48 -19.52
CA THR A 170 -5.22 -5.41 -19.12
C THR A 170 -4.76 -6.73 -18.52
N LEU A 171 -5.52 -7.31 -17.60
CA LEU A 171 -5.20 -8.63 -17.01
C LEU A 171 -5.11 -9.73 -18.07
N SER A 172 -6.05 -9.78 -19.03
CA SER A 172 -6.00 -10.72 -20.16
C SER A 172 -4.67 -10.62 -20.89
N PHE A 173 -4.27 -9.40 -21.27
CA PHE A 173 -2.98 -9.18 -21.94
C PHE A 173 -1.78 -9.64 -21.10
N LEU A 174 -1.78 -9.35 -19.78
CA LEU A 174 -0.69 -9.77 -18.90
C LEU A 174 -0.61 -11.29 -18.78
N LEU A 175 -1.75 -11.99 -18.72
CA LEU A 175 -1.82 -13.45 -18.70
C LEU A 175 -1.26 -14.08 -20.00
N GLU A 176 -1.52 -13.49 -21.17
CA GLU A 176 -0.97 -13.91 -22.46
C GLU A 176 0.56 -13.84 -22.51
N LYS A 177 1.21 -13.06 -21.63
CA LYS A 177 2.68 -13.03 -21.49
C LYS A 177 3.25 -14.24 -20.73
N GLY A 178 2.41 -15.20 -20.35
CA GLY A 178 2.81 -16.46 -19.72
C GLY A 178 3.19 -16.32 -18.26
N ILE A 179 2.60 -15.36 -17.54
CA ILE A 179 2.74 -15.26 -16.08
C ILE A 179 2.01 -16.42 -15.41
N ASP A 180 2.51 -16.85 -14.26
CA ASP A 180 1.84 -17.81 -13.40
C ASP A 180 1.02 -17.07 -12.34
N HIS A 181 -0.20 -16.67 -12.70
CA HIS A 181 -1.08 -15.91 -11.80
C HIS A 181 -1.44 -16.70 -10.52
N SER A 182 -1.52 -18.02 -10.61
CA SER A 182 -1.79 -18.90 -9.47
C SER A 182 -0.64 -18.85 -8.47
N LYS A 183 0.61 -18.91 -8.96
CA LYS A 183 1.80 -18.75 -8.12
C LYS A 183 1.88 -17.35 -7.51
N ILE A 184 1.56 -16.30 -8.26
CA ILE A 184 1.50 -14.93 -7.76
C ILE A 184 0.49 -14.84 -6.60
N TYR A 185 -0.73 -15.35 -6.80
CA TYR A 185 -1.76 -15.39 -5.77
C TYR A 185 -1.31 -16.15 -4.52
N ASN A 186 -0.73 -17.35 -4.71
CA ASN A 186 -0.27 -18.18 -3.60
C ASN A 186 0.85 -17.51 -2.79
N ASN A 187 1.78 -16.84 -3.44
CA ASN A 187 2.84 -16.10 -2.76
C ASN A 187 2.32 -14.96 -1.87
N ILE A 188 1.20 -14.34 -2.26
CA ILE A 188 0.62 -13.21 -1.50
C ILE A 188 -0.39 -13.68 -0.44
N TYR A 189 -1.32 -14.55 -0.81
CA TYR A 189 -2.48 -14.87 0.04
C TYR A 189 -2.38 -16.22 0.75
N ASN A 190 -1.59 -17.16 0.22
CA ASN A 190 -1.48 -18.52 0.74
C ASN A 190 -0.09 -18.83 1.35
N SER A 191 0.74 -17.82 1.60
CA SER A 191 2.06 -17.92 2.24
C SER A 191 2.04 -17.54 3.72
N ASN A 192 0.90 -17.74 4.39
CA ASN A 192 0.74 -17.35 5.77
C ASN A 192 1.63 -18.20 6.71
N THR A 193 2.35 -17.54 7.59
CA THR A 193 3.08 -18.18 8.68
C THR A 193 2.10 -18.67 9.76
N LEU A 194 2.53 -19.65 10.57
CA LEU A 194 1.74 -20.07 11.73
C LEU A 194 1.52 -18.91 12.71
N SER A 195 2.50 -18.03 12.86
CA SER A 195 2.41 -16.79 13.64
C SER A 195 1.23 -15.94 13.16
N LYS A 196 1.18 -15.64 11.86
CA LYS A 196 0.10 -14.84 11.25
C LYS A 196 -1.29 -15.46 11.50
N LEU A 197 -1.43 -16.78 11.35
CA LEU A 197 -2.70 -17.46 11.62
C LEU A 197 -3.09 -17.41 13.10
N LYS A 198 -2.13 -17.53 14.03
CA LYS A 198 -2.38 -17.37 15.46
C LYS A 198 -2.79 -15.94 15.83
N ILE A 199 -2.14 -14.94 15.25
CA ILE A 199 -2.50 -13.51 15.40
C ILE A 199 -3.90 -13.24 14.85
N LEU A 200 -4.24 -13.80 13.69
CA LEU A 200 -5.60 -13.74 13.17
C LEU A 200 -6.61 -14.39 14.16
N GLY A 201 -6.27 -15.54 14.75
CA GLY A 201 -7.11 -16.19 15.77
C GLY A 201 -7.37 -15.28 16.97
N CYS A 202 -6.35 -14.57 17.47
CA CYS A 202 -6.50 -13.58 18.55
C CYS A 202 -7.42 -12.43 18.12
N ALA A 203 -7.22 -11.89 16.93
CA ALA A 203 -8.03 -10.80 16.41
C ALA A 203 -9.51 -11.19 16.24
N ILE A 204 -9.79 -12.42 15.77
CA ILE A 204 -11.16 -12.94 15.65
C ILE A 204 -11.79 -13.14 17.04
N LYS A 205 -11.04 -13.66 18.01
CA LYS A 205 -11.50 -13.80 19.40
C LYS A 205 -11.89 -12.47 20.03
N ASN A 206 -11.11 -11.41 19.73
CA ASN A 206 -11.31 -10.07 20.27
C ASN A 206 -12.31 -9.24 19.44
N LEU A 207 -12.89 -9.81 18.37
CA LEU A 207 -13.80 -9.09 17.48
C LEU A 207 -15.11 -8.75 18.19
N SER A 208 -15.51 -7.50 18.08
CA SER A 208 -16.70 -6.95 18.72
C SER A 208 -17.53 -6.13 17.74
N LEU A 209 -18.84 -6.10 17.94
CA LEU A 209 -19.80 -5.38 17.09
C LEU A 209 -20.40 -4.17 17.79
N ILE A 210 -20.67 -3.13 17.01
CA ILE A 210 -21.45 -1.95 17.40
C ILE A 210 -22.64 -1.92 16.43
N HIS A 211 -23.71 -2.64 16.79
CA HIS A 211 -24.82 -2.95 15.89
C HIS A 211 -25.53 -1.72 15.34
N ASP A 212 -25.82 -0.73 16.19
CA ASP A 212 -26.49 0.53 15.83
C ASP A 212 -25.68 1.38 14.84
N LYS A 213 -24.38 1.15 14.74
CA LYS A 213 -23.45 1.83 13.82
C LYS A 213 -22.99 0.95 12.65
N LYS A 214 -23.49 -0.28 12.51
CA LYS A 214 -23.06 -1.24 11.49
C LYS A 214 -21.52 -1.34 11.41
N THR A 215 -20.89 -1.34 12.57
CA THR A 215 -19.43 -1.22 12.74
C THR A 215 -18.91 -2.41 13.54
N SER A 216 -17.74 -2.89 13.17
CA SER A 216 -16.98 -3.84 13.99
C SER A 216 -15.65 -3.24 14.42
N TYR A 217 -15.07 -3.79 15.46
CA TYR A 217 -13.68 -3.50 15.82
C TYR A 217 -13.04 -4.74 16.45
N THR A 218 -11.73 -4.83 16.31
CA THR A 218 -10.94 -5.82 17.01
C THR A 218 -9.65 -5.18 17.54
N PHE A 219 -8.91 -5.93 18.34
CA PHE A 219 -7.65 -5.44 18.88
C PHE A 219 -6.65 -6.57 19.08
N LEU A 220 -5.38 -6.19 19.15
CA LEU A 220 -4.25 -7.06 19.47
C LEU A 220 -3.42 -6.38 20.55
N THR A 221 -3.23 -7.08 21.67
CA THR A 221 -2.40 -6.60 22.78
C THR A 221 -0.95 -6.98 22.57
N LYS A 222 -0.02 -6.21 23.14
CA LYS A 222 1.41 -6.51 23.14
C LYS A 222 1.71 -7.92 23.71
N LYS A 223 0.92 -8.37 24.68
CA LYS A 223 1.01 -9.73 25.24
C LYS A 223 0.68 -10.79 24.19
N GLU A 224 -0.41 -10.63 23.43
CA GLU A 224 -0.82 -11.56 22.37
C GLU A 224 0.19 -11.57 21.22
N LEU A 225 0.69 -10.38 20.82
CA LEU A 225 1.74 -10.27 19.81
C LEU A 225 2.99 -11.08 20.22
N LYS A 226 3.50 -10.86 21.44
CA LYS A 226 4.67 -11.57 21.97
C LYS A 226 4.45 -13.08 22.08
N GLN A 227 3.31 -13.51 22.61
CA GLN A 227 2.99 -14.94 22.79
C GLN A 227 2.91 -15.71 21.47
N ASN A 228 2.53 -15.04 20.39
CA ASN A 228 2.39 -15.64 19.07
C ASN A 228 3.56 -15.31 18.13
N GLN A 229 4.70 -14.82 18.66
CA GLN A 229 5.90 -14.53 17.88
C GLN A 229 5.61 -13.64 16.65
N TYR A 230 4.78 -12.61 16.87
CA TYR A 230 4.40 -11.66 15.82
C TYR A 230 5.61 -11.14 15.06
N LYS A 231 5.47 -11.02 13.75
CA LYS A 231 6.43 -10.36 12.86
C LYS A 231 5.74 -9.23 12.10
N LYS A 232 6.49 -8.19 11.77
CA LYS A 232 5.99 -7.08 10.94
C LYS A 232 5.37 -7.67 9.66
N GLY A 233 4.11 -7.34 9.39
CA GLY A 233 3.32 -7.88 8.28
C GLY A 233 2.28 -8.95 8.69
N ASP A 234 2.43 -9.63 9.83
CA ASP A 234 1.47 -10.66 10.28
C ASP A 234 0.07 -10.10 10.57
N SER A 235 -0.07 -8.81 10.82
CA SER A 235 -1.37 -8.14 11.01
C SER A 235 -2.01 -7.62 9.72
N GLU A 236 -1.30 -7.72 8.59
CA GLU A 236 -1.82 -7.22 7.33
C GLU A 236 -3.05 -8.00 6.86
N GLY A 237 -4.07 -7.26 6.42
CA GLY A 237 -5.34 -7.83 5.96
C GLY A 237 -6.31 -8.26 7.06
N ILE A 238 -5.88 -8.36 8.33
CA ILE A 238 -6.75 -8.82 9.44
C ILE A 238 -7.98 -7.93 9.62
N VAL A 239 -7.84 -6.62 9.44
CA VAL A 239 -8.97 -5.67 9.55
C VAL A 239 -10.12 -6.02 8.60
N ASN A 240 -9.85 -6.63 7.44
CA ASN A 240 -10.86 -6.98 6.46
C ASN A 240 -11.83 -8.08 6.95
N TYR A 241 -11.41 -8.93 7.90
CA TYR A 241 -12.30 -9.93 8.48
C TYR A 241 -13.48 -9.29 9.21
N GLY A 242 -13.27 -8.18 9.91
CA GLY A 242 -14.37 -7.42 10.51
C GLY A 242 -15.33 -6.86 9.46
N LEU A 243 -14.80 -6.43 8.31
CA LEU A 243 -15.61 -5.89 7.21
C LEU A 243 -16.34 -6.99 6.43
N SER A 244 -15.90 -8.24 6.47
CA SER A 244 -16.54 -9.37 5.80
C SER A 244 -17.88 -9.78 6.44
N LEU A 245 -18.15 -9.33 7.66
CA LEU A 245 -19.40 -9.63 8.35
C LEU A 245 -20.61 -9.00 7.65
N LYS A 246 -21.74 -9.74 7.64
CA LYS A 246 -22.99 -9.27 7.08
C LYS A 246 -23.44 -7.99 7.78
N ASN A 247 -23.86 -6.99 7.01
CA ASN A 247 -24.36 -5.69 7.49
C ASN A 247 -23.30 -4.81 8.19
N ILE A 248 -22.01 -5.13 8.12
CA ILE A 248 -20.97 -4.26 8.60
C ILE A 248 -20.42 -3.40 7.44
N HIS A 249 -20.35 -2.08 7.68
CA HIS A 249 -19.92 -1.11 6.69
C HIS A 249 -18.62 -0.41 7.08
N PHE A 250 -18.22 -0.49 8.35
CA PHE A 250 -16.99 0.11 8.86
C PHE A 250 -16.33 -0.82 9.89
N THR A 251 -15.03 -0.88 9.90
CA THR A 251 -14.26 -1.69 10.84
C THR A 251 -12.94 -1.03 11.22
N ALA A 252 -12.46 -1.34 12.41
CA ALA A 252 -11.16 -0.92 12.90
C ALA A 252 -10.41 -2.06 13.58
N ILE A 253 -9.07 -2.10 13.42
CA ILE A 253 -8.20 -2.90 14.26
C ILE A 253 -7.26 -1.97 15.03
N PHE A 254 -7.12 -2.24 16.33
CA PHE A 254 -6.23 -1.52 17.26
C PHE A 254 -5.09 -2.45 17.65
N ILE A 255 -3.86 -2.03 17.43
CA ILE A 255 -2.68 -2.87 17.70
C ILE A 255 -1.75 -2.09 18.61
N GLU A 256 -1.44 -2.63 19.79
CA GLU A 256 -0.40 -2.07 20.65
C GLU A 256 0.95 -2.16 19.96
N ASP A 257 1.69 -1.05 19.91
CA ASP A 257 3.02 -1.05 19.30
C ASP A 257 4.01 -1.88 20.13
N GLU A 258 4.86 -2.66 19.46
CA GLU A 258 5.82 -3.52 20.15
C GLU A 258 6.96 -2.73 20.79
N LEU A 259 7.38 -1.63 20.17
CA LEU A 259 8.55 -0.84 20.56
C LEU A 259 8.15 0.37 21.43
N GLU A 260 7.13 1.10 21.01
CA GLU A 260 6.69 2.30 21.67
C GLU A 260 5.65 1.99 22.76
N ILE A 261 5.90 2.49 23.96
CA ILE A 261 4.98 2.37 25.08
C ILE A 261 3.82 3.34 24.88
N ASN A 262 2.59 2.87 25.12
CA ASN A 262 1.37 3.66 24.99
C ASN A 262 1.09 4.18 23.56
N LEU A 263 1.61 3.54 22.54
CA LEU A 263 1.23 3.81 21.16
C LEU A 263 0.33 2.70 20.64
N ILE A 264 -0.81 3.09 20.08
CA ILE A 264 -1.76 2.20 19.40
C ILE A 264 -1.77 2.55 17.92
N LYS A 265 -1.39 1.60 17.07
CA LYS A 265 -1.55 1.68 15.62
C LYS A 265 -2.95 1.22 15.27
N ILE A 266 -3.61 1.96 14.35
CA ILE A 266 -4.99 1.68 13.99
C ILE A 266 -5.09 1.57 12.48
N SER A 267 -5.79 0.53 12.01
CA SER A 267 -6.19 0.44 10.60
C SER A 267 -7.71 0.46 10.51
N PHE A 268 -8.20 1.24 9.56
CA PHE A 268 -9.62 1.41 9.26
C PHE A 268 -9.94 0.89 7.87
N ARG A 269 -11.08 0.20 7.72
CA ARG A 269 -11.64 -0.18 6.42
C ARG A 269 -13.13 0.08 6.41
N SER A 270 -13.64 0.47 5.25
CA SER A 270 -15.08 0.72 5.09
C SER A 270 -15.59 0.23 3.74
N LYS A 271 -16.90 0.14 3.62
CA LYS A 271 -17.62 -0.13 2.37
C LYS A 271 -18.42 1.09 1.96
N ASN A 272 -18.71 1.16 0.66
CA ASN A 272 -19.62 2.16 0.09
C ASN A 272 -19.15 3.61 0.41
N GLU A 273 -20.09 4.43 0.87
CA GLU A 273 -19.88 5.88 1.04
C GLU A 273 -19.24 6.29 2.38
N PHE A 274 -18.95 5.35 3.30
CA PHE A 274 -18.34 5.73 4.58
C PHE A 274 -16.87 6.16 4.38
N PRO A 275 -16.52 7.45 4.59
CA PRO A 275 -15.19 7.97 4.33
C PRO A 275 -14.24 7.71 5.51
N CYS A 276 -13.69 6.50 5.62
CA CYS A 276 -12.84 6.15 6.77
C CYS A 276 -11.56 7.00 6.86
N ASN A 277 -11.09 7.56 5.76
CA ASN A 277 -9.95 8.49 5.76
C ASN A 277 -10.27 9.81 6.47
N LYS A 278 -11.48 10.37 6.26
CA LYS A 278 -11.92 11.57 6.99
C LYS A 278 -12.06 11.29 8.47
N PHE A 279 -12.63 10.13 8.83
CA PHE A 279 -12.73 9.67 10.21
C PHE A 279 -11.34 9.53 10.87
N ALA A 280 -10.39 8.89 10.19
CA ALA A 280 -9.03 8.72 10.67
C ALA A 280 -8.32 10.08 10.88
N LYS A 281 -8.48 11.01 9.92
CA LYS A 281 -7.89 12.37 10.00
C LYS A 281 -8.46 13.18 11.16
N GLU A 282 -9.77 13.12 11.35
CA GLU A 282 -10.45 13.92 12.38
C GLU A 282 -10.15 13.45 13.81
N PHE A 283 -10.11 12.12 14.03
CA PHE A 283 -10.06 11.58 15.39
C PHE A 283 -8.77 10.87 15.78
N PHE A 284 -7.96 10.43 14.80
CA PHE A 284 -6.84 9.51 15.07
C PHE A 284 -5.52 9.91 14.40
N SER A 285 -5.34 11.19 14.09
CA SER A 285 -4.11 11.72 13.47
C SER A 285 -3.64 10.85 12.28
N GLY A 286 -4.60 10.47 11.43
CA GLY A 286 -4.41 9.51 10.36
C GLY A 286 -4.80 10.03 8.98
N GLY A 287 -4.87 9.11 8.01
CA GLY A 287 -5.24 9.41 6.64
C GLY A 287 -5.22 8.16 5.76
N GLY A 288 -5.40 8.33 4.45
CA GLY A 288 -5.43 7.26 3.47
C GLY A 288 -6.55 7.44 2.44
N HIS A 289 -6.94 6.33 1.81
CA HIS A 289 -8.06 6.30 0.86
C HIS A 289 -9.43 6.38 1.54
N LYS A 290 -10.46 6.72 0.78
CA LYS A 290 -11.85 6.79 1.26
C LYS A 290 -12.26 5.55 2.08
N ASN A 291 -11.90 4.37 1.62
CA ASN A 291 -12.30 3.09 2.22
C ASN A 291 -11.15 2.33 2.92
N ALA A 292 -9.93 2.86 2.92
CA ALA A 292 -8.76 2.28 3.57
C ALA A 292 -7.87 3.37 4.16
N ALA A 293 -7.78 3.43 5.48
CA ALA A 293 -7.03 4.46 6.20
C ALA A 293 -6.27 3.89 7.38
N GLY A 294 -5.22 4.59 7.79
CA GLY A 294 -4.49 4.34 9.03
C GLY A 294 -4.65 5.48 10.02
N GLY A 295 -4.31 5.22 11.28
CA GLY A 295 -4.29 6.23 12.33
C GLY A 295 -3.46 5.76 13.52
N LYS A 296 -3.29 6.65 14.50
CA LYS A 296 -2.60 6.34 15.76
C LYS A 296 -3.31 6.97 16.95
N PHE A 297 -3.07 6.39 18.10
CA PHE A 297 -3.58 6.92 19.38
C PHE A 297 -2.51 6.73 20.47
N GLU A 298 -2.24 7.77 21.22
CA GLU A 298 -1.34 7.72 22.38
C GLU A 298 -2.15 7.42 23.64
N GLY A 299 -1.87 6.28 24.27
CA GLY A 299 -2.58 5.80 25.47
C GLY A 299 -2.81 4.28 25.43
N THR A 300 -3.74 3.83 26.24
CA THR A 300 -4.08 2.40 26.34
C THR A 300 -5.08 1.98 25.26
N ILE A 301 -5.09 0.69 24.93
CA ILE A 301 -6.04 0.11 23.97
C ILE A 301 -7.50 0.33 24.40
N VAL A 302 -7.76 0.30 25.71
CA VAL A 302 -9.10 0.56 26.27
C VAL A 302 -9.54 1.99 25.98
N ASN A 303 -8.65 2.96 26.16
CA ASN A 303 -8.93 4.38 25.90
C ASN A 303 -9.08 4.65 24.40
N ALA A 304 -8.28 4.00 23.55
CA ALA A 304 -8.42 4.06 22.10
C ALA A 304 -9.80 3.57 21.62
N ILE A 305 -10.25 2.43 22.14
CA ILE A 305 -11.58 1.86 21.83
C ILE A 305 -12.70 2.74 22.38
N LYS A 306 -12.54 3.30 23.58
CA LYS A 306 -13.52 4.25 24.16
C LYS A 306 -13.65 5.50 23.28
N LYS A 307 -12.53 6.08 22.84
CA LYS A 307 -12.51 7.21 21.91
C LYS A 307 -13.17 6.81 20.58
N PHE A 308 -12.86 5.65 20.01
CA PHE A 308 -13.48 5.17 18.78
C PHE A 308 -15.01 5.13 18.90
N LYS A 309 -15.53 4.51 19.95
CA LYS A 309 -16.99 4.42 20.20
C LYS A 309 -17.65 5.80 20.37
N SER A 310 -16.99 6.75 21.04
CA SER A 310 -17.52 8.11 21.18
C SER A 310 -17.48 8.89 19.87
N SER A 311 -16.40 8.79 19.11
CA SER A 311 -16.24 9.43 17.79
C SER A 311 -17.28 8.96 16.77
N LEU A 312 -17.66 7.66 16.80
CA LEU A 312 -18.73 7.15 15.95
C LEU A 312 -20.10 7.78 16.18
N LYS A 313 -20.32 8.36 17.36
CA LYS A 313 -21.58 9.06 17.68
C LYS A 313 -21.61 10.48 17.11
N THR A 314 -20.46 11.10 16.98
CA THR A 314 -20.32 12.51 16.57
C THR A 314 -19.98 12.67 15.08
N PHE A 315 -19.35 11.68 14.49
CA PHE A 315 -18.95 11.73 13.08
C PHE A 315 -20.16 11.76 12.14
N LYS A 316 -20.19 12.78 11.28
CA LYS A 316 -21.22 12.95 10.24
C LYS A 316 -20.65 12.51 8.90
N THR A 317 -21.26 11.54 8.28
CA THR A 317 -21.01 11.17 6.89
C THR A 317 -21.80 12.13 5.99
N ASN A 318 -21.26 13.30 5.72
CA ASN A 318 -21.82 14.20 4.70
C ASN A 318 -21.20 13.87 3.35
#